data_19c38bb0696e717b95b069cbdf927ff1
#
_entry.id   19c38bb0696e717b95b069cbdf927ff1
#
_cell.length_a   1.000
_cell.length_b   1.000
_cell.length_c   1.000
_cell.angle_alpha   90.00
_cell.angle_beta   90.00
_cell.angle_gamma   90.00
#
_symmetry.space_group_name_H-M   'P 1'
#
loop_
_entity.id
_entity.type
_entity.pdbx_description
1 polymer ?
#
loop_
_entity_poly.entity_id
_entity_poly.type
_entity_poly.pdbx_seq_one_letter_code
_entity_poly.pdbx_strand_id
1 'polypeptide(L)'
;MKRFWMRALLCFALSAALLTGCALSPSSQPAESPTDPLTGQELVWPGQRPVAITIDNAAASTTQWGLSTASLVLEALTAQQQATRLCLVYPAVGAVPQVGPVSAGQDL
;
A
#
# COMPACT_ATOMS: atom_id res chain seq x y z
N MET A 1 27.54 61.12 11.14
CA MET A 1 26.54 60.37 11.89
C MET A 1 25.32 59.96 11.05
N LYS A 2 24.77 60.85 10.21
CA LYS A 2 23.60 60.52 9.37
C LYS A 2 23.82 59.34 8.42
N ARG A 3 25.01 59.18 7.85
CA ARG A 3 25.36 58.08 6.93
C ARG A 3 25.52 56.73 7.64
N PHE A 4 25.89 56.70 8.88
CA PHE A 4 26.00 55.49 9.67
C PHE A 4 24.61 54.95 10.05
N TRP A 5 23.74 55.81 10.46
CA TRP A 5 22.36 55.45 10.79
C TRP A 5 21.57 54.99 9.55
N MET A 6 21.83 55.60 8.41
CA MET A 6 21.21 55.19 7.14
C MET A 6 21.66 53.78 6.70
N ARG A 7 22.94 53.47 6.93
CA ARG A 7 23.47 52.09 6.64
C ARG A 7 22.93 51.08 7.61
N ALA A 8 22.81 51.40 8.88
CA ALA A 8 22.23 50.52 9.89
C ALA A 8 20.74 50.23 9.62
N LEU A 9 19.97 51.22 9.21
CA LEU A 9 18.57 51.06 8.80
C LEU A 9 18.43 50.20 7.53
N LEU A 10 19.34 50.36 6.57
CA LEU A 10 19.33 49.55 5.35
C LEU A 10 19.63 48.07 5.61
N CYS A 11 20.60 47.80 6.51
CA CYS A 11 20.92 46.42 6.92
C CYS A 11 19.79 45.77 7.70
N PHE A 12 19.09 46.54 8.54
CA PHE A 12 17.96 46.02 9.31
C PHE A 12 16.75 45.73 8.41
N ALA A 13 16.48 46.57 7.42
CA ALA A 13 15.43 46.36 6.42
C ALA A 13 15.74 45.11 5.54
N LEU A 14 17.00 44.90 5.18
CA LEU A 14 17.41 43.76 4.35
C LEU A 14 17.35 42.43 5.14
N SER A 15 17.67 42.45 6.44
CA SER A 15 17.55 41.25 7.30
C SER A 15 16.10 40.87 7.59
N ALA A 16 15.20 41.86 7.72
CA ALA A 16 13.77 41.62 7.89
C ALA A 16 13.12 41.00 6.64
N ALA A 17 13.59 41.38 5.45
CA ALA A 17 13.11 40.81 4.20
C ALA A 17 13.50 39.37 3.97
N LEU A 18 14.62 38.91 4.57
CA LEU A 18 15.07 37.51 4.47
C LEU A 18 14.32 36.56 5.44
N LEU A 19 13.65 37.09 6.46
CA LEU A 19 12.89 36.29 7.43
C LEU A 19 11.45 35.99 6.99
N THR A 20 10.94 36.66 5.98
CA THR A 20 9.58 36.44 5.44
C THR A 20 9.51 35.35 4.35
N GLY A 21 10.66 34.74 4.00
CA GLY A 21 10.74 33.75 2.93
C GLY A 21 10.25 32.35 3.27
N CYS A 22 9.85 32.05 4.50
CA CYS A 22 9.33 30.73 4.91
C CYS A 22 7.87 30.82 5.36
N ALA A 23 7.02 31.52 4.63
CA ALA A 23 5.61 31.19 4.64
C ALA A 23 5.48 29.86 3.87
N LEU A 24 5.67 28.74 4.55
CA LEU A 24 5.22 27.44 4.12
C LEU A 24 3.74 27.57 3.84
N SER A 25 3.37 27.76 2.57
CA SER A 25 2.04 27.41 2.13
C SER A 25 1.83 25.96 2.57
N PRO A 26 0.80 25.65 3.34
CA PRO A 26 0.42 24.25 3.49
C PRO A 26 0.08 23.80 2.06
N SER A 27 1.00 23.06 1.44
CA SER A 27 0.68 22.31 0.24
C SER A 27 -0.41 21.35 0.71
N SER A 28 -1.66 21.67 0.41
CA SER A 28 -2.73 20.69 0.41
C SER A 28 -2.39 19.69 -0.69
N GLN A 29 -1.41 18.81 -0.42
CA GLN A 29 -1.31 17.58 -1.16
C GLN A 29 -2.69 16.93 -0.99
N PRO A 30 -3.36 16.60 -2.10
CA PRO A 30 -4.52 15.72 -2.03
C PRO A 30 -4.08 14.53 -1.17
N ALA A 31 -4.85 14.19 -0.15
CA ALA A 31 -4.57 12.99 0.64
C ALA A 31 -4.52 11.85 -0.38
N GLU A 32 -3.31 11.33 -0.64
CA GLU A 32 -3.15 10.16 -1.49
C GLU A 32 -4.02 9.07 -0.88
N SER A 33 -4.96 8.55 -1.65
CA SER A 33 -5.74 7.39 -1.25
C SER A 33 -4.75 6.26 -0.92
N PRO A 34 -4.93 5.59 0.24
CA PRO A 34 -4.03 4.50 0.59
C PRO A 34 -4.04 3.45 -0.51
N THR A 35 -2.85 3.03 -0.93
CA THR A 35 -2.67 2.04 -1.98
C THR A 35 -2.42 0.65 -1.40
N ASP A 36 -2.93 -0.37 -2.08
CA ASP A 36 -2.62 -1.77 -1.78
C ASP A 36 -1.13 -2.03 -2.07
N PRO A 37 -0.33 -2.42 -1.08
CA PRO A 37 1.11 -2.65 -1.25
C PRO A 37 1.45 -3.81 -2.19
N LEU A 38 0.50 -4.71 -2.46
CA LEU A 38 0.71 -5.86 -3.35
C LEU A 38 0.45 -5.51 -4.82
N THR A 39 -0.52 -4.65 -5.09
CA THR A 39 -0.96 -4.34 -6.45
C THR A 39 -0.65 -2.91 -6.87
N GLY A 40 -0.39 -2.00 -5.92
CA GLY A 40 -0.24 -0.56 -6.16
C GLY A 40 -1.55 0.15 -6.54
N GLN A 41 -2.68 -0.54 -6.51
CA GLN A 41 -3.99 0.02 -6.80
C GLN A 41 -4.59 0.70 -5.55
N GLU A 42 -5.64 1.48 -5.73
CA GLU A 42 -6.35 2.09 -4.62
C GLU A 42 -6.86 1.04 -3.64
N LEU A 43 -6.61 1.25 -2.35
CA LEU A 43 -7.01 0.33 -1.29
C LEU A 43 -8.50 0.52 -0.96
N VAL A 44 -9.33 -0.37 -1.46
CA VAL A 44 -10.79 -0.37 -1.24
C VAL A 44 -11.16 -0.71 0.21
N TRP A 45 -10.27 -1.40 0.93
CA TRP A 45 -10.50 -1.93 2.28
C TRP A 45 -9.48 -1.39 3.30
N PRO A 46 -9.46 -0.07 3.57
CA PRO A 46 -8.48 0.51 4.48
C PRO A 46 -8.64 -0.02 5.91
N GLY A 47 -7.52 -0.32 6.56
CA GLY A 47 -7.49 -0.80 7.94
C GLY A 47 -7.86 -2.27 8.13
N GLN A 48 -8.17 -3.02 7.08
CA GLN A 48 -8.34 -4.47 7.14
C GLN A 48 -7.01 -5.19 6.91
N ARG A 49 -6.93 -6.42 7.41
CA ARG A 49 -5.76 -7.28 7.20
C ARG A 49 -5.91 -8.08 5.91
N PRO A 50 -4.82 -8.32 5.17
CA PRO A 50 -4.80 -9.30 4.10
C PRO A 50 -5.14 -10.70 4.62
N VAL A 51 -5.75 -11.50 3.76
CA VAL A 51 -6.14 -12.89 4.05
C VAL A 51 -5.47 -13.81 3.04
N ALA A 52 -4.84 -14.85 3.51
CA ALA A 52 -4.26 -15.90 2.68
C ALA A 52 -5.10 -17.17 2.76
N ILE A 53 -5.49 -17.70 1.60
CA ILE A 53 -6.26 -18.94 1.49
C ILE A 53 -5.50 -19.88 0.59
N THR A 54 -5.19 -21.06 1.12
CA THR A 54 -4.51 -22.10 0.35
C THR A 54 -5.53 -23.05 -0.27
N ILE A 55 -5.47 -23.19 -1.58
CA ILE A 55 -6.27 -24.13 -2.34
C ILE A 55 -5.41 -25.26 -2.90
N ASP A 56 -6.06 -26.40 -3.11
CA ASP A 56 -5.40 -27.57 -3.69
C ASP A 56 -5.27 -27.42 -5.21
N ASN A 57 -4.12 -27.78 -5.74
CA ASN A 57 -3.80 -27.78 -7.17
C ASN A 57 -3.48 -29.20 -7.69
N ALA A 58 -4.01 -30.23 -7.03
CA ALA A 58 -3.86 -31.59 -7.52
C ALA A 58 -4.66 -31.82 -8.82
N ALA A 59 -4.22 -32.77 -9.63
CA ALA A 59 -4.88 -33.11 -10.89
C ALA A 59 -6.35 -33.52 -10.73
N ALA A 60 -6.75 -33.99 -9.56
CA ALA A 60 -8.13 -34.32 -9.21
C ALA A 60 -8.99 -33.09 -8.88
N SER A 61 -8.37 -31.94 -8.65
CA SER A 61 -9.03 -30.66 -8.35
C SER A 61 -9.47 -30.01 -9.67
N THR A 62 -10.68 -30.30 -10.11
CA THR A 62 -11.14 -29.97 -11.45
C THR A 62 -11.49 -28.48 -11.66
N THR A 63 -11.77 -27.75 -10.59
CA THR A 63 -12.14 -26.33 -10.68
C THR A 63 -11.53 -25.56 -9.52
N GLN A 64 -10.74 -24.55 -9.85
CA GLN A 64 -10.12 -23.64 -8.90
C GLN A 64 -10.85 -22.30 -8.94
N TRP A 65 -11.47 -21.95 -7.83
CA TRP A 65 -12.23 -20.72 -7.69
C TRP A 65 -11.41 -19.63 -6.97
N GLY A 66 -11.56 -18.38 -7.40
CA GLY A 66 -11.01 -17.23 -6.72
C GLY A 66 -9.67 -16.72 -7.25
N LEU A 67 -8.98 -17.45 -8.11
CA LEU A 67 -7.66 -17.10 -8.64
C LEU A 67 -7.61 -15.72 -9.28
N SER A 68 -8.59 -15.39 -10.12
CA SER A 68 -8.58 -14.17 -10.93
C SER A 68 -8.73 -12.87 -10.16
N THR A 69 -9.17 -12.94 -8.90
CA THR A 69 -9.41 -11.78 -8.04
C THR A 69 -8.43 -11.67 -6.88
N ALA A 70 -7.51 -12.63 -6.74
CA ALA A 70 -6.45 -12.55 -5.76
C ALA A 70 -5.43 -11.46 -6.14
N SER A 71 -4.99 -10.68 -5.15
CA SER A 71 -3.93 -9.68 -5.32
C SER A 71 -2.58 -10.33 -5.62
N LEU A 72 -2.35 -11.53 -5.05
CA LEU A 72 -1.14 -12.30 -5.25
C LEU A 72 -1.48 -13.80 -5.21
N VAL A 73 -0.83 -14.56 -6.07
CA VAL A 73 -0.91 -16.02 -6.07
C VAL A 73 0.50 -16.59 -5.94
N LEU A 74 0.70 -17.41 -4.92
CA LEU A 74 1.95 -18.13 -4.69
C LEU A 74 1.72 -19.62 -4.93
N GLU A 75 2.57 -20.25 -5.71
CA GLU A 75 2.53 -21.69 -5.93
C GLU A 75 3.68 -22.37 -5.19
N ALA A 76 3.39 -23.43 -4.46
CA ALA A 76 4.36 -24.22 -3.73
C ALA A 76 4.12 -25.72 -3.90
N LEU A 77 5.21 -26.48 -3.98
CA LEU A 77 5.14 -27.93 -4.00
C LEU A 77 4.67 -28.48 -2.66
N THR A 78 3.85 -29.52 -2.69
CA THR A 78 3.54 -30.30 -1.50
C THR A 78 4.74 -31.12 -1.04
N ALA A 79 4.73 -31.57 0.21
CA ALA A 79 5.82 -32.37 0.79
C ALA A 79 6.09 -33.65 -0.02
N GLN A 80 5.09 -34.23 -0.67
CA GLN A 80 5.21 -35.40 -1.51
C GLN A 80 5.69 -35.11 -2.92
N GLN A 81 5.83 -33.82 -3.30
CA GLN A 81 6.28 -33.38 -4.62
C GLN A 81 5.42 -33.88 -5.80
N GLN A 82 4.21 -34.33 -5.53
CA GLN A 82 3.29 -34.90 -6.53
C GLN A 82 2.22 -33.88 -7.00
N ALA A 83 2.05 -32.83 -6.25
CA ALA A 83 1.10 -31.77 -6.55
C ALA A 83 1.63 -30.44 -6.01
N THR A 84 1.03 -29.35 -6.45
CA THR A 84 1.26 -28.02 -5.90
C THR A 84 0.05 -27.56 -5.11
N ARG A 85 0.26 -26.52 -4.30
CA ARG A 85 -0.79 -25.75 -3.67
C ARG A 85 -0.66 -24.29 -4.08
N LEU A 86 -1.79 -23.65 -4.23
CA LEU A 86 -1.86 -22.22 -4.55
C LEU A 86 -2.30 -21.48 -3.30
N CYS A 87 -1.49 -20.53 -2.86
CA CYS A 87 -1.83 -19.60 -1.79
C CYS A 87 -2.33 -18.30 -2.43
N LEU A 88 -3.61 -18.02 -2.26
CA LEU A 88 -4.29 -16.83 -2.78
C LEU A 88 -4.31 -15.77 -1.69
N VAL A 89 -3.77 -14.59 -1.97
CA VAL A 89 -3.75 -13.47 -1.03
C VAL A 89 -4.75 -12.41 -1.49
N TYR A 90 -5.63 -12.02 -0.59
CA TYR A 90 -6.63 -10.97 -0.80
C TYR A 90 -6.38 -9.80 0.14
N PRO A 91 -6.70 -8.56 -0.23
CA PRO A 91 -6.41 -7.38 0.57
C PRO A 91 -7.23 -7.31 1.87
N ALA A 92 -8.34 -8.04 1.94
CA ALA A 92 -9.25 -8.07 3.09
C ALA A 92 -10.21 -9.26 3.02
N VAL A 93 -10.80 -9.64 4.15
CA VAL A 93 -11.85 -10.68 4.19
C VAL A 93 -13.02 -10.32 3.29
N GLY A 94 -13.43 -9.05 3.26
CA GLY A 94 -14.53 -8.58 2.42
C GLY A 94 -14.27 -8.64 0.91
N ALA A 95 -13.00 -8.79 0.52
CA ALA A 95 -12.59 -8.92 -0.89
C ALA A 95 -12.55 -10.38 -1.36
N VAL A 96 -12.73 -11.36 -0.45
CA VAL A 96 -12.63 -12.78 -0.78
C VAL A 96 -13.91 -13.22 -1.50
N PRO A 97 -13.81 -13.70 -2.76
CA PRO A 97 -14.94 -14.25 -3.48
C PRO A 97 -15.22 -15.70 -3.06
N GLN A 98 -15.97 -16.43 -3.87
CA GLN A 98 -16.00 -17.88 -3.75
C GLN A 98 -14.59 -18.45 -4.04
N VAL A 99 -14.02 -19.18 -3.10
CA VAL A 99 -12.67 -19.76 -3.19
C VAL A 99 -12.74 -21.27 -2.95
N GLY A 100 -11.97 -22.03 -3.70
CA GLY A 100 -11.88 -23.48 -3.48
C GLY A 100 -11.14 -24.23 -4.58
N PRO A 101 -10.86 -25.52 -4.33
CA PRO A 101 -11.05 -26.28 -3.07
C PRO A 101 -10.05 -25.86 -1.98
N VAL A 102 -10.55 -25.46 -0.83
CA VAL A 102 -9.73 -24.91 0.25
C VAL A 102 -9.02 -26.05 1.01
N SER A 103 -7.70 -25.94 1.15
CA SER A 103 -6.89 -26.81 1.99
C SER A 103 -6.48 -26.16 3.32
N ALA A 104 -6.29 -24.83 3.34
CA ALA A 104 -6.07 -24.05 4.54
C ALA A 104 -6.46 -22.57 4.35
N GLY A 105 -6.91 -21.92 5.42
CA GLY A 105 -7.15 -20.49 5.47
C GLY A 105 -6.46 -19.86 6.67
N GLN A 106 -5.87 -18.69 6.49
CA GLN A 106 -5.10 -18.00 7.50
C GLN A 106 -5.30 -16.50 7.39
N ASP A 107 -5.47 -15.85 8.54
CA ASP A 107 -5.43 -14.40 8.71
C ASP A 107 -3.94 -13.98 8.90
N LEU A 108 -3.49 -12.98 8.15
CA LEU A 108 -2.12 -12.49 8.11
C LEU A 108 -1.91 -11.22 8.94
#